data_73576dabaf325e7f264067053e363a4a
#
_entry.id   73576dabaf325e7f264067053e363a4a
#
_cell.length_a   1.000
_cell.length_b   1.000
_cell.length_c   1.000
_cell.angle_alpha   90.00
_cell.angle_beta   90.00
_cell.angle_gamma   90.00
#
_symmetry.space_group_name_H-M   'P 1'
#
loop_
_entity.id
_entity.type
_entity.pdbx_description
1 polymer ?
#
loop_
_entity_poly.entity_id
_entity_poly.type
_entity_poly.pdbx_seq_one_letter_code
_entity_poly.pdbx_strand_id
1 'polypeptide(L)'
;MYSILLDDKVVYIGKSHNILYRMAQHYAGMQRLSNHKYRVLSEARRYGHRIRFSVLYTAAAGNPKAITEEIGQKEGEYIRRYLPPLNYQIPKEKNWREFNTNPRAMTITLDDLLDN
;
A
#
# COMPACT_ATOMS: atom_id res chain seq x y z
N MET A 1 7.40 -6.18 6.62
CA MET A 1 6.15 -5.51 6.22
C MET A 1 6.23 -4.03 6.52
N TYR A 2 5.73 -3.22 5.63
CA TYR A 2 5.82 -1.77 5.73
C TYR A 2 4.48 -1.12 5.41
N SER A 3 4.36 0.15 5.79
CA SER A 3 3.22 0.98 5.41
C SER A 3 3.69 2.23 4.69
N ILE A 4 2.82 2.76 3.85
CA ILE A 4 2.93 4.11 3.32
C ILE A 4 1.88 4.95 4.03
N LEU A 5 2.31 6.08 4.59
CA LEU A 5 1.42 7.00 5.28
C LEU A 5 1.30 8.30 4.49
N LEU A 6 0.08 8.78 4.37
CA LEU A 6 -0.20 10.10 3.83
C LEU A 6 -0.62 10.97 5.02
N ASP A 7 0.24 11.96 5.31
CA ASP A 7 0.24 12.71 6.55
C ASP A 7 0.25 11.76 7.75
N ASP A 8 -0.47 11.33 8.48
CA ASP A 8 -0.33 10.31 9.51
C ASP A 8 -1.30 9.13 9.33
N LYS A 9 -1.92 9.04 8.15
CA LYS A 9 -2.87 8.00 7.85
C LYS A 9 -2.24 6.90 7.02
N VAL A 10 -2.41 5.66 7.43
CA VAL A 10 -1.96 4.50 6.65
C VAL A 10 -2.83 4.36 5.41
N VAL A 11 -2.22 4.51 4.24
CA VAL A 11 -2.93 4.43 2.96
C VAL A 11 -2.55 3.19 2.15
N TYR A 12 -1.45 2.54 2.48
CA TYR A 12 -1.00 1.33 1.79
C TYR A 12 -0.16 0.47 2.73
N ILE A 13 -0.35 -0.84 2.66
CA ILE A 13 0.47 -1.83 3.37
C ILE A 13 1.05 -2.79 2.34
N GLY A 14 2.35 -3.03 2.44
CA GLY A 14 3.05 -3.94 1.56
C GLY A 14 4.05 -4.81 2.29
N LYS A 15 4.59 -5.77 1.57
CA LYS A 15 5.61 -6.67 2.09
C LYS A 15 6.81 -6.72 1.16
N SER A 16 7.99 -6.90 1.73
CA SER A 16 9.22 -6.99 0.97
C SER A 16 10.31 -7.63 1.80
N HIS A 17 11.21 -8.36 1.15
CA HIS A 17 12.43 -8.85 1.79
C HIS A 17 13.49 -7.75 1.91
N ASN A 18 13.35 -6.69 1.14
CA ASN A 18 14.26 -5.54 1.17
C ASN A 18 13.43 -4.26 1.12
N ILE A 19 13.16 -3.72 2.30
CA ILE A 19 12.28 -2.55 2.45
C ILE A 19 12.89 -1.31 1.78
N LEU A 20 14.19 -1.10 1.92
CA LEU A 20 14.85 0.06 1.29
C LEU A 20 14.74 0.03 -0.22
N TYR A 21 14.96 -1.14 -0.81
CA TYR A 21 14.81 -1.30 -2.26
C TYR A 21 13.36 -1.06 -2.69
N ARG A 22 12.41 -1.57 -1.91
CA ARG A 22 10.99 -1.39 -2.20
C ARG A 22 10.57 0.07 -2.11
N MET A 23 11.10 0.79 -1.12
CA MET A 23 10.86 2.23 -1.01
C MET A 23 11.37 2.98 -2.24
N ALA A 24 12.56 2.63 -2.73
CA ALA A 24 13.10 3.24 -3.94
C ALA A 24 12.21 2.95 -5.15
N GLN A 25 11.64 1.75 -5.25
CA GLN A 25 10.71 1.40 -6.31
C GLN A 25 9.43 2.24 -6.24
N HIS A 26 8.90 2.49 -5.03
CA HIS A 26 7.74 3.35 -4.86
C HIS A 26 8.03 4.79 -5.29
N TYR A 27 9.18 5.33 -4.92
CA TYR A 27 9.57 6.66 -5.38
C TYR A 27 9.68 6.74 -6.90
N ALA A 28 10.32 5.75 -7.52
CA ALA A 28 10.41 5.71 -8.97
C ALA A 28 9.03 5.61 -9.62
N GLY A 29 8.14 4.81 -9.03
CA GLY A 29 6.76 4.67 -9.51
C GLY A 29 6.00 5.98 -9.46
N MET A 30 6.17 6.76 -8.38
CA MET A 30 5.54 8.07 -8.26
C MET A 30 6.03 9.05 -9.32
N GLN A 31 7.32 9.01 -9.65
CA GLN A 31 7.86 9.87 -10.70
C GLN A 31 7.37 9.48 -12.08
N ARG A 32 7.17 8.18 -12.31
CA ARG A 32 6.71 7.66 -13.61
C ARG A 32 5.19 7.64 -13.73
N LEU A 33 4.46 7.83 -12.62
CA LEU A 33 3.01 7.72 -12.57
C LEU A 33 2.51 6.38 -13.12
N SER A 34 3.20 5.30 -12.74
CA SER A 34 3.04 4.00 -13.39
C SER A 34 1.71 3.30 -13.08
N ASN A 35 1.00 3.71 -12.04
CA ASN A 35 -0.32 3.18 -11.74
C ASN A 35 -1.12 4.21 -10.92
N HIS A 36 -2.39 3.89 -10.66
CA HIS A 36 -3.29 4.81 -9.97
C HIS A 36 -2.79 5.18 -8.56
N LYS A 37 -2.27 4.21 -7.82
CA LYS A 37 -1.70 4.46 -6.49
C LYS A 37 -0.64 5.55 -6.55
N TYR A 38 0.28 5.46 -7.50
CA TYR A 38 1.37 6.41 -7.63
C TYR A 38 0.89 7.78 -8.12
N ARG A 39 -0.14 7.82 -8.95
CA ARG A 39 -0.74 9.10 -9.37
C ARG A 39 -1.33 9.83 -8.17
N VAL A 40 -2.07 9.13 -7.32
CA VAL A 40 -2.66 9.73 -6.12
C VAL A 40 -1.59 10.22 -5.16
N LEU A 41 -0.57 9.41 -4.90
CA LEU A 41 0.52 9.79 -3.99
C LEU A 41 1.33 10.97 -4.55
N SER A 42 1.61 10.97 -5.84
CA SER A 42 2.34 12.06 -6.49
C SER A 42 1.55 13.37 -6.43
N GLU A 43 0.24 13.30 -6.64
CA GLU A 43 -0.64 14.46 -6.52
C GLU A 43 -0.64 15.00 -5.10
N ALA A 44 -0.77 14.12 -4.11
CA ALA A 44 -0.73 14.51 -2.70
C ALA A 44 0.57 15.24 -2.36
N ARG A 45 1.69 14.69 -2.80
CA ARG A 45 3.00 15.29 -2.56
C ARG A 45 3.12 16.68 -3.21
N ARG A 46 2.59 16.83 -4.41
CA ARG A 46 2.60 18.11 -5.11
C ARG A 46 1.82 19.19 -4.38
N TYR A 47 0.76 18.80 -3.67
CA TYR A 47 -0.05 19.72 -2.86
C TYR A 47 0.47 19.88 -1.42
N GLY A 48 1.65 19.36 -1.13
CA GLY A 48 2.30 19.59 0.18
C GLY A 48 1.99 18.55 1.24
N HIS A 49 1.28 17.48 0.92
CA HIS A 49 1.05 16.40 1.87
C HIS A 49 2.31 15.58 2.04
N ARG A 50 2.53 15.09 3.25
CA ARG A 50 3.73 14.33 3.58
C ARG A 50 3.50 12.84 3.34
N ILE A 51 4.41 12.23 2.58
CA ILE A 51 4.42 10.79 2.36
C ILE A 51 5.56 10.21 3.18
N ARG A 52 5.25 9.22 4.01
CA ARG A 52 6.23 8.53 4.84
C ARG A 52 6.12 7.03 4.69
N PHE A 53 7.22 6.36 4.94
CA PHE A 53 7.28 4.90 5.00
C PHE A 53 7.58 4.49 6.43
N SER A 54 6.92 3.44 6.88
CA SER A 54 7.13 2.92 8.23
C SER A 54 7.21 1.41 8.19
N VAL A 55 8.10 0.83 8.98
CA VAL A 55 8.14 -0.61 9.19
C VAL A 55 7.06 -0.96 10.19
N LEU A 56 6.12 -1.81 9.79
CA LEU A 56 5.03 -2.25 10.65
C LEU A 56 5.36 -3.53 11.39
N TYR A 57 6.07 -4.43 10.75
CA TYR A 57 6.32 -5.74 11.29
C TYR A 57 7.55 -6.36 10.65
N THR A 58 8.37 -6.98 11.47
CA THR A 58 9.53 -7.74 11.02
C THR A 58 9.35 -9.17 11.49
N ALA A 59 9.45 -10.13 10.56
CA ALA A 59 9.32 -11.54 10.88
C ALA A 59 10.46 -12.00 11.78
N ALA A 60 10.16 -12.96 12.65
CA ALA A 60 11.17 -13.63 13.45
C ALA A 60 12.10 -14.44 12.55
N ALA A 61 13.31 -14.72 13.04
CA ALA A 61 14.25 -15.56 12.29
C ALA A 61 13.65 -16.95 12.08
N GLY A 62 13.81 -17.49 10.88
CA GLY A 62 13.29 -18.79 10.53
C GLY A 62 13.59 -19.13 9.10
N ASN A 63 13.05 -20.27 8.60
CA ASN A 63 13.25 -20.61 7.20
C ASN A 63 12.35 -19.75 6.30
N PRO A 64 12.69 -19.63 5.00
CA PRO A 64 11.95 -18.75 4.09
C PRO A 64 10.46 -19.05 4.00
N LYS A 65 10.05 -20.30 4.08
CA LYS A 65 8.65 -20.69 4.02
C LYS A 65 7.89 -20.19 5.25
N ALA A 66 8.45 -20.39 6.44
CA ALA A 66 7.83 -19.93 7.68
C ALA A 66 7.71 -18.39 7.71
N ILE A 67 8.74 -17.70 7.24
CA ILE A 67 8.73 -16.24 7.16
C ILE A 67 7.64 -15.77 6.21
N THR A 68 7.50 -16.40 5.05
CA THR A 68 6.48 -16.03 4.07
C THR A 68 5.07 -16.23 4.64
N GLU A 69 4.83 -17.32 5.34
CA GLU A 69 3.54 -17.60 5.96
C GLU A 69 3.22 -16.60 7.07
N GLU A 70 4.20 -16.30 7.93
CA GLU A 70 4.04 -15.33 9.00
C GLU A 70 3.70 -13.94 8.46
N ILE A 71 4.46 -13.47 7.48
CA ILE A 71 4.24 -12.16 6.87
C ILE A 71 2.89 -12.10 6.17
N GLY A 72 2.49 -13.16 5.49
CA GLY A 72 1.18 -13.23 4.84
C GLY A 72 0.02 -13.10 5.84
N GLN A 73 0.12 -13.78 6.99
CA GLN A 73 -0.88 -13.67 8.04
C GLN A 73 -0.93 -12.26 8.63
N LYS A 74 0.23 -11.69 8.92
CA LYS A 74 0.32 -10.33 9.47
C LYS A 74 -0.18 -9.29 8.50
N GLU A 75 0.12 -9.43 7.23
CA GLU A 75 -0.39 -8.53 6.20
C GLU A 75 -1.93 -8.51 6.22
N GLY A 76 -2.55 -9.68 6.26
CA GLY A 76 -4.00 -9.78 6.33
C GLY A 76 -4.58 -9.12 7.58
N GLU A 77 -3.95 -9.34 8.74
CA GLU A 77 -4.38 -8.73 10.00
C GLU A 77 -4.33 -7.21 9.94
N TYR A 78 -3.22 -6.66 9.44
CA TYR A 78 -3.03 -5.22 9.39
C TYR A 78 -3.91 -4.57 8.33
N ILE A 79 -4.12 -5.21 7.20
CA ILE A 79 -5.04 -4.70 6.18
C ILE A 79 -6.47 -4.62 6.75
N ARG A 80 -6.90 -5.63 7.49
CA ARG A 80 -8.22 -5.61 8.13
C ARG A 80 -8.31 -4.52 9.21
N ARG A 81 -7.21 -4.28 9.92
CA ARG A 81 -7.17 -3.26 10.97
C ARG A 81 -7.21 -1.84 10.42
N TYR A 82 -6.37 -1.56 9.43
CA TYR A 82 -6.19 -0.21 8.93
C TYR A 82 -7.05 0.12 7.72
N LEU A 83 -7.55 -0.88 7.01
CA LEU A 83 -8.35 -0.72 5.79
C LEU A 83 -7.71 0.29 4.83
N PRO A 84 -6.43 0.09 4.45
CA PRO A 84 -5.71 1.08 3.66
C PRO A 84 -6.31 1.19 2.26
N PRO A 85 -6.77 2.38 1.86
CA PRO A 85 -7.55 2.54 0.63
C PRO A 85 -6.80 2.16 -0.64
N LEU A 86 -5.49 2.36 -0.69
CA LEU A 86 -4.73 2.09 -1.91
C LEU A 86 -4.48 0.60 -2.15
N ASN A 87 -4.62 -0.25 -1.14
CA ASN A 87 -4.51 -1.70 -1.33
C ASN A 87 -5.66 -2.26 -2.17
N TYR A 88 -6.81 -1.64 -2.12
CA TYR A 88 -8.00 -2.12 -2.84
C TYR A 88 -8.02 -1.73 -4.31
N GLN A 89 -7.05 -0.95 -4.75
CA GLN A 89 -6.95 -0.52 -6.14
C GLN A 89 -6.13 -1.45 -7.00
N ILE A 90 -5.46 -2.42 -6.38
CA ILE A 90 -4.69 -3.43 -7.08
C ILE A 90 -5.42 -4.75 -6.87
N PRO A 91 -6.32 -5.13 -7.78
CA PRO A 91 -7.07 -6.35 -7.62
C PRO A 91 -6.15 -7.55 -7.67
N LYS A 92 -6.38 -8.49 -6.78
CA LYS A 92 -5.70 -9.77 -6.83
C LYS A 92 -6.37 -10.62 -7.92
N GLU A 93 -5.60 -11.51 -8.48
CA GLU A 93 -6.02 -12.31 -9.61
C GLU A 93 -7.38 -12.98 -9.45
N LYS A 94 -7.64 -13.55 -8.27
CA LYS A 94 -8.85 -14.30 -7.99
C LYS A 94 -10.15 -13.48 -8.04
N ASN A 95 -10.08 -12.22 -7.69
CA ASN A 95 -11.26 -11.37 -7.58
C ASN A 95 -11.14 -10.13 -8.46
N TRP A 96 -10.35 -10.25 -9.51
CA TRP A 96 -10.09 -9.16 -10.43
C TRP A 96 -11.39 -8.55 -10.98
N ARG A 97 -12.32 -9.38 -11.41
CA ARG A 97 -13.58 -8.92 -11.99
C ARG A 97 -14.47 -8.22 -10.97
N GLU A 98 -14.54 -8.78 -9.75
CA GLU A 98 -15.30 -8.19 -8.67
C GLU A 98 -14.72 -6.83 -8.28
N PHE A 99 -13.42 -6.75 -8.21
CA PHE A 99 -12.72 -5.51 -7.90
C PHE A 99 -13.02 -4.44 -8.95
N ASN A 100 -12.97 -4.80 -10.22
CA ASN A 100 -13.24 -3.87 -11.32
C ASN A 100 -14.70 -3.46 -11.42
N THR A 101 -15.62 -4.23 -10.88
CA THR A 101 -17.03 -3.84 -10.85
C THR A 101 -17.39 -2.96 -9.67
N ASN A 102 -16.46 -2.72 -8.75
CA ASN A 102 -16.65 -1.84 -7.62
C ASN A 102 -16.23 -0.41 -8.02
N PRO A 103 -17.19 0.50 -8.30
CA PRO A 103 -16.85 1.85 -8.75
C PRO A 103 -16.00 2.62 -7.74
N ARG A 104 -16.22 2.36 -6.45
CA ARG A 104 -15.50 3.04 -5.38
C ARG A 104 -14.03 2.67 -5.36
N ALA A 105 -13.71 1.40 -5.59
CA ALA A 105 -12.33 0.94 -5.66
C ALA A 105 -11.59 1.50 -6.87
N MET A 106 -12.33 1.75 -7.96
CA MET A 106 -11.75 2.28 -9.21
C MET A 106 -11.61 3.79 -9.22
N THR A 107 -12.31 4.49 -8.34
CA THR A 107 -12.41 5.96 -8.37
C THR A 107 -11.88 6.64 -7.13
N ILE A 108 -11.13 5.95 -6.27
CA ILE A 108 -10.52 6.58 -5.10
C ILE A 108 -9.58 7.70 -5.56
N THR A 109 -9.79 8.87 -5.02
CA THR A 109 -9.02 10.08 -5.34
C THR A 109 -8.27 10.56 -4.10
N LEU A 110 -7.48 11.61 -4.27
CA LEU A 110 -6.81 12.25 -3.15
C LEU A 110 -7.81 12.74 -2.11
N ASP A 111 -8.92 13.32 -2.54
CA ASP A 111 -9.94 13.81 -1.62
C ASP A 111 -10.51 12.68 -0.76
N ASP A 112 -10.74 11.51 -1.35
CA ASP A 112 -11.19 10.33 -0.60
C ASP A 112 -10.21 9.92 0.48
N LEU A 113 -8.91 10.05 0.22
CA LEU A 113 -7.87 9.70 1.20
C LEU A 113 -7.80 10.72 2.34
N LEU A 114 -8.15 11.96 2.09
CA LEU A 114 -8.08 13.03 3.08
C LEU A 114 -9.37 13.19 3.88
N ASP A 115 -10.44 12.56 3.43
CA ASP A 115 -11.80 12.75 3.93
C ASP A 115 -12.09 11.89 5.16
N ASN A 116 -11.24 11.92 6.13
CA ASN A 116 -11.50 11.24 7.41
C ASN A 116 -10.87 12.03 8.54
#